data_3513773272f285381cc1272ffa0f62aa
#
_entry.id   3513773272f285381cc1272ffa0f62aa
#
_cell.length_a   1.000
_cell.length_b   1.000
_cell.length_c   1.000
_cell.angle_alpha   90.00
_cell.angle_beta   90.00
_cell.angle_gamma   90.00
#
_symmetry.space_group_name_H-M   'P 1'
#
loop_
_entity.id
_entity.type
_entity.pdbx_description
1 polymer ?
#
loop_
_entity_poly.entity_id
_entity_poly.type
_entity_poly.pdbx_seq_one_letter_code
_entity_poly.pdbx_strand_id
1 'polypeptide(L)'
;MKRKNDGISLRVIHAGMMICAVAICLLLVFSTFQSSNVFSELSSGTGNYIVRQKAAHDLMEASDYLTEMVQRFVQDGETQYMDNYFKEAFTSKRREASITSMADNHAEESLVKQLQEAMDESTSLMLTEYYAMRLVVEAKEIPLYPEQLRGVELTDDDANLTAEGKMELAQYKVTGPEYYERKEIIRNKMRTSLDMMDKQMAATRMETENELNGKLTLTRVLVIIVAVLILVLIFLSILLGTKPLMNAARDVEADKPLEVKGAKEYRAVARAYNKLRDDLNGYGEDEE
;
A
#
# COMPACT_ATOMS: atom_id res chain seq x y z
N MET A 1 -30.45 -21.75 -58.16
CA MET A 1 -30.79 -20.57 -57.31
C MET A 1 -29.48 -19.84 -56.91
N LYS A 2 -29.03 -18.80 -57.63
CA LYS A 2 -27.87 -18.00 -57.29
C LYS A 2 -28.25 -17.16 -56.07
N ARG A 3 -27.63 -17.42 -54.91
CA ARG A 3 -27.71 -16.53 -53.77
C ARG A 3 -27.27 -15.12 -54.23
N LYS A 4 -28.22 -14.21 -54.36
CA LYS A 4 -27.97 -12.80 -54.61
C LYS A 4 -27.07 -12.32 -53.49
N ASN A 5 -25.85 -11.90 -53.83
CA ASN A 5 -24.85 -11.37 -52.87
C ASN A 5 -25.38 -10.03 -52.34
N ASP A 6 -26.29 -10.09 -51.37
CA ASP A 6 -26.88 -8.93 -50.69
C ASP A 6 -25.82 -8.37 -49.75
N GLY A 7 -25.04 -7.41 -50.21
CA GLY A 7 -23.93 -6.82 -49.47
C GLY A 7 -24.18 -6.65 -47.99
N ILE A 8 -23.09 -6.33 -47.24
CA ILE A 8 -23.11 -6.21 -45.80
C ILE A 8 -24.01 -5.04 -45.37
N SER A 9 -24.91 -5.28 -44.42
CA SER A 9 -25.77 -4.24 -43.86
C SER A 9 -24.98 -3.34 -42.91
N LEU A 10 -25.06 -2.04 -43.11
CA LEU A 10 -24.42 -1.04 -42.26
C LEU A 10 -24.93 -1.14 -40.79
N ARG A 11 -26.23 -1.45 -40.64
CA ARG A 11 -26.83 -1.65 -39.30
C ARG A 11 -26.20 -2.81 -38.53
N VAL A 12 -25.91 -3.93 -39.21
CA VAL A 12 -25.32 -5.10 -38.58
C VAL A 12 -23.87 -4.81 -38.15
N ILE A 13 -23.10 -4.09 -38.98
CA ILE A 13 -21.75 -3.67 -38.66
C ILE A 13 -21.75 -2.76 -37.43
N HIS A 14 -22.57 -1.69 -37.45
CA HIS A 14 -22.66 -0.74 -36.35
C HIS A 14 -23.14 -1.41 -35.03
N ALA A 15 -24.16 -2.28 -35.12
CA ALA A 15 -24.66 -3.01 -33.95
C ALA A 15 -23.58 -3.93 -33.36
N GLY A 16 -22.86 -4.68 -34.19
CA GLY A 16 -21.77 -5.54 -33.74
C GLY A 16 -20.64 -4.75 -33.07
N MET A 17 -20.21 -3.65 -33.68
CA MET A 17 -19.17 -2.78 -33.12
C MET A 17 -19.62 -2.11 -31.82
N MET A 18 -20.89 -1.69 -31.73
CA MET A 18 -21.44 -1.12 -30.49
C MET A 18 -21.46 -2.14 -29.35
N ILE A 19 -21.86 -3.39 -29.62
CA ILE A 19 -21.83 -4.46 -28.61
C ILE A 19 -20.39 -4.73 -28.16
N CYS A 20 -19.42 -4.81 -29.08
CA CYS A 20 -18.01 -4.95 -28.73
C CYS A 20 -17.51 -3.78 -27.90
N ALA A 21 -17.83 -2.54 -28.25
CA ALA A 21 -17.42 -1.36 -27.51
C ALA A 21 -17.98 -1.36 -26.07
N VAL A 22 -19.27 -1.71 -25.91
CA VAL A 22 -19.90 -1.84 -24.60
C VAL A 22 -19.23 -2.93 -23.78
N ALA A 23 -18.95 -4.10 -24.36
CA ALA A 23 -18.27 -5.19 -23.66
C ALA A 23 -16.87 -4.77 -23.17
N ILE A 24 -16.10 -4.07 -24.01
CA ILE A 24 -14.77 -3.59 -23.65
C ILE A 24 -14.86 -2.48 -22.59
N CYS A 25 -15.86 -1.58 -22.66
CA CYS A 25 -16.11 -0.59 -21.62
C CYS A 25 -16.41 -1.23 -20.26
N LEU A 26 -17.21 -2.31 -20.23
CA LEU A 26 -17.47 -3.06 -19.00
C LEU A 26 -16.18 -3.71 -18.44
N LEU A 27 -15.34 -4.28 -19.30
CA LEU A 27 -14.04 -4.80 -18.92
C LEU A 27 -13.11 -3.70 -18.39
N LEU A 28 -13.13 -2.50 -18.95
CA LEU A 28 -12.39 -1.36 -18.46
C LEU A 28 -12.83 -0.95 -17.06
N VAL A 29 -14.13 -0.84 -16.83
CA VAL A 29 -14.68 -0.52 -15.50
C VAL A 29 -14.26 -1.59 -14.49
N PHE A 30 -14.38 -2.87 -14.84
CA PHE A 30 -13.96 -3.97 -13.98
C PHE A 30 -12.44 -3.93 -13.69
N SER A 31 -11.60 -3.70 -14.70
CA SER A 31 -10.14 -3.58 -14.55
C SER A 31 -9.76 -2.40 -13.66
N THR A 32 -10.45 -1.27 -13.79
CA THR A 32 -10.23 -0.08 -12.95
C THR A 32 -10.59 -0.38 -11.49
N PHE A 33 -11.68 -1.10 -11.25
CA PHE A 33 -12.10 -1.51 -9.90
C PHE A 33 -11.06 -2.43 -9.23
N GLN A 34 -10.54 -3.41 -9.99
CA GLN A 34 -9.46 -4.28 -9.50
C GLN A 34 -8.18 -3.50 -9.17
N SER A 35 -7.79 -2.55 -10.02
CA SER A 35 -6.62 -1.71 -9.77
C SER A 35 -6.78 -0.85 -8.52
N SER A 36 -7.99 -0.33 -8.27
CA SER A 36 -8.31 0.45 -7.07
C SER A 36 -8.20 -0.40 -5.79
N ASN A 37 -8.62 -1.65 -5.81
CA ASN A 37 -8.50 -2.55 -4.67
C ASN A 37 -7.04 -2.84 -4.32
N VAL A 38 -6.20 -3.16 -5.31
CA VAL A 38 -4.76 -3.37 -5.09
C VAL A 38 -4.06 -2.12 -4.58
N PHE A 39 -4.43 -0.95 -5.11
CA PHE A 39 -3.91 0.32 -4.61
C PHE A 39 -4.30 0.58 -3.16
N SER A 40 -5.54 0.28 -2.78
CA SER A 40 -6.01 0.39 -1.39
C SER A 40 -5.24 -0.54 -0.46
N GLU A 41 -4.97 -1.77 -0.89
CA GLU A 41 -4.17 -2.75 -0.14
C GLU A 41 -2.73 -2.27 0.05
N LEU A 42 -2.08 -1.76 -1.00
CA LEU A 42 -0.75 -1.17 -0.93
C LEU A 42 -0.70 0.02 0.03
N SER A 43 -1.70 0.90 -0.05
CA SER A 43 -1.79 2.09 0.81
C SER A 43 -1.98 1.71 2.28
N SER A 44 -2.88 0.77 2.57
CA SER A 44 -3.14 0.27 3.93
C SER A 44 -1.92 -0.46 4.49
N GLY A 45 -1.30 -1.34 3.71
CA GLY A 45 -0.08 -2.04 4.09
C GLY A 45 1.08 -1.08 4.42
N THR A 46 1.22 -0.02 3.63
CA THR A 46 2.22 1.04 3.89
C THR A 46 1.90 1.80 5.18
N GLY A 47 0.63 2.11 5.44
CA GLY A 47 0.18 2.75 6.68
C GLY A 47 0.53 1.92 7.92
N ASN A 48 0.18 0.63 7.91
CA ASN A 48 0.49 -0.30 8.99
C ASN A 48 2.01 -0.46 9.20
N TYR A 49 2.79 -0.46 8.12
CA TYR A 49 4.25 -0.50 8.22
C TYR A 49 4.82 0.72 8.92
N ILE A 50 4.37 1.94 8.58
CA ILE A 50 4.82 3.17 9.22
C ILE A 50 4.52 3.16 10.73
N VAL A 51 3.34 2.70 11.12
CA VAL A 51 2.96 2.57 12.54
C VAL A 51 3.86 1.57 13.26
N ARG A 52 4.12 0.41 12.66
CA ARG A 52 5.02 -0.61 13.22
C ARG A 52 6.45 -0.11 13.33
N GLN A 53 6.97 0.57 12.30
CA GLN A 53 8.31 1.14 12.30
C GLN A 53 8.48 2.19 13.41
N LYS A 54 7.46 3.06 13.57
CA LYS A 54 7.46 4.03 14.67
C LYS A 54 7.44 3.34 16.04
N ALA A 55 6.58 2.35 16.23
CA ALA A 55 6.51 1.59 17.48
C ALA A 55 7.84 0.90 17.80
N ALA A 56 8.51 0.33 16.80
CA ALA A 56 9.83 -0.27 17.00
C ALA A 56 10.90 0.76 17.38
N HIS A 57 10.87 1.95 16.81
CA HIS A 57 11.74 3.05 17.19
C HIS A 57 11.45 3.50 18.63
N ASP A 58 10.18 3.70 18.99
CA ASP A 58 9.76 4.10 20.33
C ASP A 58 10.18 3.06 21.39
N LEU A 59 10.14 1.75 21.05
CA LEU A 59 10.62 0.66 21.90
C LEU A 59 12.13 0.79 22.18
N MET A 60 12.93 1.04 21.16
CA MET A 60 14.38 1.23 21.30
C MET A 60 14.70 2.48 22.12
N GLU A 61 14.06 3.60 21.80
CA GLU A 61 14.23 4.87 22.49
C GLU A 61 13.87 4.76 23.99
N ALA A 62 12.74 4.12 24.30
CA ALA A 62 12.32 3.90 25.68
C ALA A 62 13.31 3.01 26.46
N SER A 63 13.88 1.99 25.81
CA SER A 63 14.92 1.14 26.42
C SER A 63 16.22 1.90 26.66
N ASP A 64 16.64 2.75 25.73
CA ASP A 64 17.85 3.56 25.88
C ASP A 64 17.63 4.69 26.92
N TYR A 65 16.42 5.26 26.97
CA TYR A 65 16.06 6.24 28.01
C TYR A 65 16.15 5.69 29.41
N LEU A 66 15.68 4.46 29.68
CA LEU A 66 15.84 3.82 31.00
C LEU A 66 17.30 3.65 31.36
N THR A 67 18.13 3.22 30.42
CA THR A 67 19.57 3.09 30.59
C THR A 67 20.22 4.43 30.95
N GLU A 68 19.87 5.48 30.23
CA GLU A 68 20.37 6.83 30.51
C GLU A 68 19.97 7.30 31.91
N MET A 69 18.71 7.12 32.29
CA MET A 69 18.21 7.54 33.57
C MET A 69 18.95 6.82 34.75
N VAL A 70 19.12 5.50 34.66
CA VAL A 70 19.82 4.77 35.70
C VAL A 70 21.29 5.15 35.77
N GLN A 71 21.99 5.31 34.66
CA GLN A 71 23.40 5.70 34.64
C GLN A 71 23.61 7.10 35.19
N ARG A 72 22.74 8.06 34.84
CA ARG A 72 22.80 9.42 35.45
C ARG A 72 22.51 9.40 36.93
N PHE A 73 21.51 8.65 37.39
CA PHE A 73 21.23 8.52 38.81
C PHE A 73 22.40 7.93 39.57
N VAL A 74 23.02 6.88 39.03
CA VAL A 74 24.19 6.25 39.67
C VAL A 74 25.40 7.20 39.70
N GLN A 75 25.57 8.02 38.68
CA GLN A 75 26.68 8.99 38.63
C GLN A 75 26.46 10.15 39.60
N ASP A 76 25.30 10.78 39.58
CA ASP A 76 25.06 12.06 40.27
C ASP A 76 24.30 11.88 41.59
N GLY A 77 23.47 10.83 41.70
CA GLY A 77 22.58 10.55 42.83
C GLY A 77 21.38 11.51 42.90
N GLU A 78 21.08 12.22 41.81
CA GLU A 78 19.94 13.12 41.76
C GLU A 78 18.65 12.34 41.60
N THR A 79 17.72 12.46 42.52
CA THR A 79 16.49 11.68 42.60
C THR A 79 15.57 11.86 41.35
N GLN A 80 15.68 13.00 40.66
CA GLN A 80 14.92 13.24 39.44
C GLN A 80 15.15 12.16 38.34
N TYR A 81 16.38 11.61 38.24
CA TYR A 81 16.68 10.56 37.28
C TYR A 81 16.06 9.22 37.70
N MET A 82 16.09 8.91 38.97
CA MET A 82 15.39 7.76 39.53
C MET A 82 13.87 7.87 39.31
N ASP A 83 13.26 9.03 39.59
CA ASP A 83 11.83 9.28 39.40
C ASP A 83 11.45 9.15 37.92
N ASN A 84 12.27 9.69 37.04
CA ASN A 84 12.05 9.57 35.57
C ASN A 84 12.15 8.12 35.09
N TYR A 85 13.11 7.35 35.63
CA TYR A 85 13.24 5.92 35.35
C TYR A 85 11.95 5.17 35.71
N PHE A 86 11.48 5.32 36.96
CA PHE A 86 10.28 4.63 37.43
C PHE A 86 9.00 5.13 36.77
N LYS A 87 8.93 6.41 36.42
CA LYS A 87 7.84 6.96 35.62
C LYS A 87 7.78 6.29 34.25
N GLU A 88 8.91 6.16 33.57
CA GLU A 88 8.97 5.48 32.25
C GLU A 88 8.59 4.00 32.39
N ALA A 89 9.16 3.29 33.34
CA ALA A 89 8.98 1.86 33.52
C ALA A 89 7.55 1.48 33.91
N PHE A 90 6.84 2.30 34.72
CA PHE A 90 5.55 1.91 35.33
C PHE A 90 4.37 2.80 34.93
N THR A 91 4.61 4.02 34.49
CA THR A 91 3.54 4.97 34.12
C THR A 91 3.43 5.15 32.62
N SER A 92 4.52 5.55 31.96
CA SER A 92 4.54 5.77 30.51
C SER A 92 4.45 4.45 29.74
N LYS A 93 5.16 3.43 30.17
CA LYS A 93 5.15 2.07 29.62
C LYS A 93 5.30 2.04 28.10
N ARG A 94 6.17 2.92 27.55
CA ARG A 94 6.31 3.05 26.09
C ARG A 94 6.75 1.75 25.43
N ARG A 95 7.57 0.92 26.11
CA ARG A 95 8.00 -0.37 25.59
C ARG A 95 6.86 -1.34 25.38
N GLU A 96 6.00 -1.50 26.40
CA GLU A 96 4.82 -2.37 26.35
C GLU A 96 3.80 -1.85 25.33
N ALA A 97 3.55 -0.54 25.32
CA ALA A 97 2.67 0.10 24.36
C ALA A 97 3.15 -0.08 22.91
N SER A 98 4.47 -0.05 22.69
CA SER A 98 5.08 -0.27 21.38
C SER A 98 4.85 -1.70 20.88
N ILE A 99 5.09 -2.72 21.72
CA ILE A 99 4.84 -4.12 21.36
C ILE A 99 3.37 -4.36 21.07
N THR A 100 2.46 -3.82 21.89
CA THR A 100 1.02 -3.90 21.67
C THR A 100 0.64 -3.22 20.34
N SER A 101 1.16 -2.02 20.07
CA SER A 101 0.90 -1.32 18.82
C SER A 101 1.37 -2.10 17.59
N MET A 102 2.47 -2.82 17.66
CA MET A 102 2.93 -3.67 16.56
C MET A 102 1.99 -4.85 16.34
N ALA A 103 1.55 -5.52 17.41
CA ALA A 103 0.60 -6.63 17.35
C ALA A 103 -0.74 -6.19 16.75
N ASP A 104 -1.29 -5.07 17.21
CA ASP A 104 -2.57 -4.51 16.76
C ASP A 104 -2.52 -4.07 15.27
N ASN A 105 -1.35 -3.72 14.76
CA ASN A 105 -1.14 -3.35 13.36
C ASN A 105 -0.63 -4.52 12.49
N HIS A 106 -1.01 -5.75 12.85
CA HIS A 106 -0.77 -6.95 12.05
C HIS A 106 0.72 -7.24 11.78
N ALA A 107 1.61 -6.96 12.76
CA ALA A 107 2.97 -7.47 12.71
C ALA A 107 2.94 -9.01 12.75
N GLU A 108 3.89 -9.64 12.07
CA GLU A 108 4.01 -11.09 12.10
C GLU A 108 4.25 -11.59 13.54
N GLU A 109 3.57 -12.68 13.91
CA GLU A 109 3.63 -13.24 15.26
C GLU A 109 5.08 -13.59 15.67
N SER A 110 5.89 -14.06 14.73
CA SER A 110 7.31 -14.34 14.93
C SER A 110 8.10 -13.10 15.33
N LEU A 111 7.79 -11.94 14.71
CA LEU A 111 8.39 -10.65 15.02
C LEU A 111 8.00 -10.16 16.43
N VAL A 112 6.70 -10.19 16.72
CA VAL A 112 6.17 -9.79 18.04
C VAL A 112 6.80 -10.64 19.15
N LYS A 113 6.93 -11.95 18.92
CA LYS A 113 7.58 -12.87 19.87
C LYS A 113 9.05 -12.53 20.10
N GLN A 114 9.83 -12.24 19.07
CA GLN A 114 11.23 -11.84 19.21
C GLN A 114 11.39 -10.52 19.98
N LEU A 115 10.50 -9.56 19.76
CA LEU A 115 10.49 -8.31 20.51
C LEU A 115 10.07 -8.53 21.97
N GLN A 116 9.15 -9.45 22.22
CA GLN A 116 8.79 -9.84 23.59
C GLN A 116 9.98 -10.50 24.32
N GLU A 117 10.73 -11.38 23.64
CA GLU A 117 11.95 -11.96 24.20
C GLU A 117 13.02 -10.89 24.50
N ALA A 118 13.16 -9.87 23.64
CA ALA A 118 14.05 -8.74 23.92
C ALA A 118 13.57 -7.92 25.12
N MET A 119 12.25 -7.77 25.28
CA MET A 119 11.63 -7.11 26.42
C MET A 119 11.85 -7.89 27.73
N ASP A 120 11.75 -9.21 27.70
CA ASP A 120 11.96 -10.07 28.87
C ASP A 120 13.43 -9.98 29.34
N GLU A 121 14.39 -9.96 28.42
CA GLU A 121 15.80 -9.70 28.72
C GLU A 121 16.02 -8.30 29.30
N SER A 122 15.34 -7.29 28.74
CA SER A 122 15.40 -5.92 29.28
C SER A 122 14.83 -5.86 30.70
N THR A 123 13.72 -6.55 30.96
CA THR A 123 13.11 -6.65 32.30
C THR A 123 14.03 -7.37 33.27
N SER A 124 14.72 -8.41 32.83
CA SER A 124 15.74 -9.09 33.66
C SER A 124 16.93 -8.17 33.96
N LEU A 125 17.33 -7.31 33.02
CA LEU A 125 18.41 -6.34 33.25
C LEU A 125 18.01 -5.28 34.28
N MET A 126 16.71 -4.91 34.36
CA MET A 126 16.20 -3.96 35.37
C MET A 126 16.51 -4.41 36.80
N LEU A 127 16.60 -5.69 37.07
CA LEU A 127 16.99 -6.17 38.42
C LEU A 127 18.42 -5.72 38.79
N THR A 128 19.33 -5.74 37.83
CA THR A 128 20.70 -5.21 38.02
C THR A 128 20.67 -3.69 38.21
N GLU A 129 19.82 -2.99 37.46
CA GLU A 129 19.63 -1.55 37.56
C GLU A 129 19.04 -1.15 38.93
N TYR A 130 18.05 -1.89 39.42
CA TYR A 130 17.47 -1.68 40.74
C TYR A 130 18.53 -1.89 41.87
N TYR A 131 19.32 -2.95 41.71
CA TYR A 131 20.40 -3.20 42.68
C TYR A 131 21.41 -2.04 42.73
N ALA A 132 21.82 -1.53 41.57
CA ALA A 132 22.70 -0.36 41.48
C ALA A 132 22.06 0.88 42.09
N MET A 133 20.76 1.15 41.76
CA MET A 133 20.06 2.28 42.38
C MET A 133 19.90 2.13 43.87
N ARG A 134 19.71 0.91 44.40
CA ARG A 134 19.64 0.64 45.85
C ARG A 134 20.95 0.95 46.55
N LEU A 135 22.07 0.60 45.94
CA LEU A 135 23.41 0.96 46.47
C LEU A 135 23.58 2.48 46.61
N VAL A 136 23.16 3.25 45.60
CA VAL A 136 23.22 4.72 45.61
C VAL A 136 22.32 5.31 46.70
N VAL A 137 21.09 4.77 46.84
CA VAL A 137 20.13 5.19 47.86
C VAL A 137 20.75 5.06 49.24
N GLU A 138 21.43 3.95 49.54
CA GLU A 138 22.11 3.76 50.81
C GLU A 138 23.37 4.61 50.95
N ALA A 139 24.19 4.70 49.90
CA ALA A 139 25.42 5.48 49.92
C ALA A 139 25.19 6.97 50.18
N LYS A 140 24.10 7.51 49.65
CA LYS A 140 23.72 8.93 49.75
C LYS A 140 22.65 9.20 50.83
N GLU A 141 22.21 8.19 51.54
CA GLU A 141 21.19 8.29 52.60
C GLU A 141 19.89 8.94 52.09
N ILE A 142 19.45 8.57 50.88
CA ILE A 142 18.24 9.14 50.23
C ILE A 142 17.02 8.70 51.04
N PRO A 143 16.23 9.61 51.62
CA PRO A 143 15.18 9.24 52.54
C PRO A 143 13.90 8.77 51.87
N LEU A 144 13.66 9.24 50.64
CA LEU A 144 12.44 8.94 49.84
C LEU A 144 12.85 8.31 48.52
N TYR A 145 12.36 7.10 48.27
CA TYR A 145 12.61 6.36 47.05
C TYR A 145 11.45 5.41 46.76
N PRO A 146 11.27 4.97 45.49
CA PRO A 146 10.17 4.11 45.08
C PRO A 146 10.13 2.78 45.82
N GLU A 147 8.90 2.25 46.00
CA GLU A 147 8.64 0.99 46.69
C GLU A 147 9.39 -0.20 46.04
N GLN A 148 9.57 -0.18 44.74
CA GLN A 148 10.30 -1.21 44.02
C GLN A 148 11.75 -1.38 44.49
N LEU A 149 12.37 -0.31 44.94
CA LEU A 149 13.74 -0.37 45.53
C LEU A 149 13.75 -0.83 46.98
N ARG A 150 12.61 -0.75 47.71
CA ARG A 150 12.53 -1.23 49.11
C ARG A 150 12.62 -2.74 49.18
N GLY A 151 12.13 -3.44 48.14
CA GLY A 151 12.21 -4.89 48.05
C GLY A 151 13.58 -5.42 47.57
N VAL A 152 14.52 -4.53 47.24
CA VAL A 152 15.88 -4.94 46.81
C VAL A 152 16.78 -5.09 48.03
N GLU A 153 17.15 -6.34 48.31
CA GLU A 153 18.11 -6.66 49.39
C GLU A 153 19.53 -6.64 48.84
N LEU A 154 20.41 -5.89 49.49
CA LEU A 154 21.86 -5.94 49.23
C LEU A 154 22.46 -7.18 49.90
N THR A 155 23.49 -7.75 49.31
CA THR A 155 24.28 -8.79 49.98
C THR A 155 24.93 -8.23 51.22
N ASP A 156 25.23 -9.08 52.22
CA ASP A 156 25.90 -8.63 53.45
C ASP A 156 27.26 -7.93 53.17
N ASP A 157 28.00 -8.44 52.19
CA ASP A 157 29.27 -7.85 51.76
C ASP A 157 29.06 -6.45 51.18
N ASP A 158 28.09 -6.27 50.31
CA ASP A 158 27.80 -4.99 49.63
C ASP A 158 27.17 -3.97 50.59
N ALA A 159 26.33 -4.44 51.53
CA ALA A 159 25.70 -3.58 52.54
C ALA A 159 26.75 -2.99 53.51
N ASN A 160 27.83 -3.72 53.76
CA ASN A 160 28.93 -3.29 54.64
C ASN A 160 30.00 -2.42 53.93
N LEU A 161 29.88 -2.19 52.62
CA LEU A 161 30.77 -1.28 51.91
C LEU A 161 30.63 0.17 52.42
N THR A 162 31.73 0.92 52.31
CA THR A 162 31.69 2.37 52.51
C THR A 162 30.76 3.03 51.49
N ALA A 163 30.32 4.26 51.76
CA ALA A 163 29.50 5.02 50.80
C ALA A 163 30.20 5.12 49.44
N GLU A 164 31.50 5.36 49.40
CA GLU A 164 32.29 5.40 48.17
C GLU A 164 32.33 4.03 47.46
N GLY A 165 32.57 2.94 48.21
CA GLY A 165 32.57 1.59 47.68
C GLY A 165 31.19 1.17 47.08
N LYS A 166 30.09 1.59 47.74
CA LYS A 166 28.73 1.40 47.17
C LYS A 166 28.54 2.16 45.88
N MET A 167 29.01 3.38 45.76
CA MET A 167 28.95 4.20 44.55
C MET A 167 29.77 3.58 43.40
N GLU A 168 31.00 3.13 43.68
CA GLU A 168 31.84 2.45 42.69
C GLU A 168 31.19 1.15 42.18
N LEU A 169 30.65 0.34 43.09
CA LEU A 169 29.96 -0.88 42.74
C LEU A 169 28.69 -0.59 41.90
N ALA A 170 27.90 0.40 42.33
CA ALA A 170 26.73 0.81 41.58
C ALA A 170 27.07 1.24 40.12
N GLN A 171 28.14 2.03 39.99
CA GLN A 171 28.64 2.44 38.68
C GLN A 171 29.08 1.24 37.84
N TYR A 172 29.86 0.32 38.43
CA TYR A 172 30.28 -0.90 37.74
C TYR A 172 29.09 -1.75 37.28
N LYS A 173 28.03 -1.87 38.09
CA LYS A 173 26.82 -2.64 37.75
C LYS A 173 26.08 -2.13 36.48
N VAL A 174 26.12 -0.81 36.20
CA VAL A 174 25.39 -0.19 35.08
C VAL A 174 26.30 0.33 33.94
N THR A 175 27.63 0.24 34.11
CA THR A 175 28.62 0.63 33.10
C THR A 175 29.70 -0.42 32.85
N GLY A 176 29.67 -1.54 33.57
CA GLY A 176 30.62 -2.61 33.41
C GLY A 176 30.42 -3.46 32.16
N PRO A 177 31.40 -4.27 31.77
CA PRO A 177 31.33 -5.08 30.53
C PRO A 177 30.12 -5.99 30.47
N GLU A 178 29.74 -6.65 31.57
CA GLU A 178 28.59 -7.55 31.65
C GLU A 178 27.27 -6.83 31.33
N TYR A 179 27.12 -5.59 31.87
CA TYR A 179 25.94 -4.77 31.59
C TYR A 179 25.85 -4.42 30.10
N TYR A 180 26.95 -3.98 29.49
CA TYR A 180 26.97 -3.65 28.08
C TYR A 180 26.78 -4.87 27.16
N GLU A 181 27.31 -6.04 27.54
CA GLU A 181 27.06 -7.28 26.82
C GLU A 181 25.55 -7.62 26.78
N ARG A 182 24.87 -7.55 27.91
CA ARG A 182 23.42 -7.76 28.02
C ARG A 182 22.64 -6.70 27.22
N LYS A 183 23.01 -5.45 27.29
CA LYS A 183 22.41 -4.37 26.47
C LYS A 183 22.59 -4.63 24.98
N GLU A 184 23.75 -5.11 24.58
CA GLU A 184 23.99 -5.41 23.15
C GLU A 184 23.16 -6.61 22.66
N ILE A 185 22.95 -7.63 23.50
CA ILE A 185 22.04 -8.74 23.18
C ILE A 185 20.61 -8.21 22.94
N ILE A 186 20.08 -7.37 23.83
CA ILE A 186 18.77 -6.75 23.71
C ILE A 186 18.68 -5.92 22.41
N ARG A 187 19.68 -5.06 22.19
CA ARG A 187 19.74 -4.19 21.01
C ARG A 187 19.81 -4.97 19.70
N ASN A 188 20.60 -6.05 19.68
CA ASN A 188 20.73 -6.91 18.48
C ASN A 188 19.45 -7.66 18.19
N LYS A 189 18.72 -8.16 19.19
CA LYS A 189 17.40 -8.77 19.00
C LYS A 189 16.42 -7.77 18.40
N MET A 190 16.37 -6.53 18.93
CA MET A 190 15.50 -5.47 18.40
C MET A 190 15.87 -5.09 16.94
N ARG A 191 17.16 -4.89 16.64
CA ARG A 191 17.63 -4.56 15.29
C ARG A 191 17.36 -5.67 14.29
N THR A 192 17.58 -6.92 14.67
CA THR A 192 17.29 -8.08 13.80
C THR A 192 15.79 -8.13 13.47
N SER A 193 14.94 -7.88 14.46
CA SER A 193 13.49 -7.84 14.26
C SER A 193 13.07 -6.72 13.32
N LEU A 194 13.67 -5.52 13.45
CA LEU A 194 13.44 -4.41 12.53
C LEU A 194 13.88 -4.74 11.10
N ASP A 195 15.06 -5.32 10.93
CA ASP A 195 15.61 -5.71 9.64
C ASP A 195 14.73 -6.76 8.93
N MET A 196 14.17 -7.69 9.71
CA MET A 196 13.19 -8.65 9.19
C MET A 196 11.90 -7.97 8.73
N MET A 197 11.37 -7.03 9.51
CA MET A 197 10.18 -6.26 9.17
C MET A 197 10.40 -5.44 7.89
N ASP A 198 11.55 -4.77 7.75
CA ASP A 198 11.92 -3.99 6.57
C ASP A 198 12.02 -4.87 5.32
N LYS A 199 12.65 -6.05 5.44
CA LYS A 199 12.76 -7.02 4.34
C LYS A 199 11.41 -7.58 3.90
N GLN A 200 10.56 -7.93 4.86
CA GLN A 200 9.20 -8.40 4.56
C GLN A 200 8.39 -7.31 3.85
N MET A 201 8.43 -6.08 4.36
CA MET A 201 7.72 -4.97 3.74
C MET A 201 8.22 -4.69 2.33
N ALA A 202 9.54 -4.71 2.10
CA ALA A 202 10.12 -4.52 0.78
C ALA A 202 9.64 -5.61 -0.20
N ALA A 203 9.59 -6.87 0.24
CA ALA A 203 9.12 -8.00 -0.58
C ALA A 203 7.62 -7.86 -0.93
N THR A 204 6.77 -7.61 0.08
CA THR A 204 5.31 -7.43 -0.12
C THR A 204 5.02 -6.23 -1.02
N ARG A 205 5.72 -5.12 -0.81
CA ARG A 205 5.58 -3.93 -1.64
C ARG A 205 5.95 -4.20 -3.10
N MET A 206 7.06 -4.88 -3.35
CA MET A 206 7.50 -5.23 -4.70
C MET A 206 6.49 -6.14 -5.41
N GLU A 207 5.91 -7.13 -4.71
CA GLU A 207 4.87 -8.01 -5.23
C GLU A 207 3.61 -7.23 -5.59
N THR A 208 3.11 -6.41 -4.67
CA THR A 208 1.90 -5.60 -4.86
C THR A 208 2.08 -4.53 -5.96
N GLU A 209 3.25 -3.90 -6.04
CA GLU A 209 3.60 -2.96 -7.13
C GLU A 209 3.61 -3.66 -8.50
N ASN A 210 4.15 -4.88 -8.59
CA ASN A 210 4.15 -5.66 -9.83
C ASN A 210 2.73 -6.07 -10.24
N GLU A 211 1.89 -6.49 -9.31
CA GLU A 211 0.48 -6.80 -9.57
C GLU A 211 -0.28 -5.55 -10.05
N LEU A 212 -0.10 -4.40 -9.39
CA LEU A 212 -0.70 -3.14 -9.77
C LEU A 212 -0.27 -2.72 -11.18
N ASN A 213 1.02 -2.79 -11.49
CA ASN A 213 1.55 -2.47 -12.81
C ASN A 213 0.99 -3.39 -13.89
N GLY A 214 0.81 -4.68 -13.61
CA GLY A 214 0.14 -5.62 -14.51
C GLY A 214 -1.30 -5.21 -14.82
N LYS A 215 -2.09 -4.89 -13.79
CA LYS A 215 -3.49 -4.44 -13.93
C LYS A 215 -3.61 -3.10 -14.66
N LEU A 216 -2.72 -2.14 -14.36
CA LEU A 216 -2.66 -0.86 -15.06
C LEU A 216 -2.28 -1.02 -16.53
N THR A 217 -1.37 -1.93 -16.85
CA THR A 217 -0.98 -2.23 -18.23
C THR A 217 -2.15 -2.81 -19.00
N LEU A 218 -2.90 -3.76 -18.42
CA LEU A 218 -4.13 -4.27 -19.01
C LEU A 218 -5.13 -3.15 -19.29
N THR A 219 -5.35 -2.26 -18.32
CA THR A 219 -6.25 -1.11 -18.49
C THR A 219 -5.82 -0.22 -19.65
N ARG A 220 -4.52 0.08 -19.79
CA ARG A 220 -3.98 0.88 -20.91
C ARG A 220 -4.20 0.21 -22.25
N VAL A 221 -3.98 -1.10 -22.36
CA VAL A 221 -4.22 -1.87 -23.59
C VAL A 221 -5.70 -1.82 -23.95
N LEU A 222 -6.61 -2.01 -23.01
CA LEU A 222 -8.06 -1.93 -23.24
C LEU A 222 -8.48 -0.53 -23.74
N VAL A 223 -7.94 0.55 -23.18
CA VAL A 223 -8.19 1.93 -23.63
C VAL A 223 -7.75 2.12 -25.08
N ILE A 224 -6.57 1.63 -25.45
CA ILE A 224 -6.05 1.73 -26.82
C ILE A 224 -6.97 0.95 -27.77
N ILE A 225 -7.43 -0.25 -27.41
CA ILE A 225 -8.35 -1.05 -28.22
C ILE A 225 -9.67 -0.30 -28.46
N VAL A 226 -10.25 0.33 -27.42
CA VAL A 226 -11.47 1.15 -27.56
C VAL A 226 -11.23 2.31 -28.52
N ALA A 227 -10.13 3.03 -28.37
CA ALA A 227 -9.79 4.15 -29.24
C ALA A 227 -9.67 3.72 -30.71
N VAL A 228 -8.98 2.61 -30.97
CA VAL A 228 -8.87 2.03 -32.33
C VAL A 228 -10.23 1.61 -32.88
N LEU A 229 -11.09 0.96 -32.08
CA LEU A 229 -12.43 0.58 -32.48
C LEU A 229 -13.27 1.79 -32.88
N ILE A 230 -13.22 2.88 -32.13
CA ILE A 230 -13.92 4.14 -32.43
C ILE A 230 -13.43 4.69 -33.77
N LEU A 231 -12.11 4.75 -34.00
CA LEU A 231 -11.55 5.23 -35.27
C LEU A 231 -12.00 4.37 -36.46
N VAL A 232 -11.98 3.04 -36.29
CA VAL A 232 -12.47 2.10 -37.34
C VAL A 232 -13.96 2.31 -37.60
N LEU A 233 -14.76 2.52 -36.54
CA LEU A 233 -16.21 2.79 -36.69
C LEU A 233 -16.46 4.07 -37.49
N ILE A 234 -15.77 5.16 -37.18
CA ILE A 234 -15.84 6.43 -37.88
C ILE A 234 -15.43 6.24 -39.35
N PHE A 235 -14.31 5.56 -39.61
CA PHE A 235 -13.81 5.30 -40.96
C PHE A 235 -14.83 4.49 -41.80
N LEU A 236 -15.36 3.40 -41.25
CA LEU A 236 -16.37 2.59 -41.90
C LEU A 236 -17.68 3.37 -42.16
N SER A 237 -18.09 4.21 -41.21
CA SER A 237 -19.28 5.06 -41.37
C SER A 237 -19.11 6.06 -42.50
N ILE A 238 -17.94 6.67 -42.65
CA ILE A 238 -17.63 7.58 -43.75
C ILE A 238 -17.58 6.83 -45.07
N LEU A 239 -16.89 5.68 -45.12
CA LEU A 239 -16.67 4.93 -46.36
C LEU A 239 -17.94 4.29 -46.91
N LEU A 240 -18.77 3.69 -46.05
CA LEU A 240 -19.96 2.91 -46.44
C LEU A 240 -21.27 3.71 -46.40
N GLY A 241 -21.27 4.83 -45.65
CA GLY A 241 -22.48 5.67 -45.49
C GLY A 241 -22.32 7.05 -46.13
N THR A 242 -21.44 7.89 -45.57
CA THR A 242 -21.37 9.32 -45.92
C THR A 242 -20.93 9.53 -47.38
N LYS A 243 -19.85 8.88 -47.85
CA LYS A 243 -19.39 9.02 -49.25
C LYS A 243 -20.45 8.60 -50.30
N PRO A 244 -21.08 7.40 -50.20
CA PRO A 244 -22.12 7.02 -51.15
C PRO A 244 -23.33 7.96 -51.16
N LEU A 245 -23.75 8.46 -49.97
CA LEU A 245 -24.85 9.41 -49.86
C LEU A 245 -24.53 10.76 -50.49
N MET A 246 -23.33 11.30 -50.31
CA MET A 246 -22.88 12.55 -50.94
C MET A 246 -22.83 12.43 -52.48
N ASN A 247 -22.33 11.29 -52.99
CA ASN A 247 -22.30 11.03 -54.43
C ASN A 247 -23.74 10.90 -54.99
N ALA A 248 -24.60 10.18 -54.26
CA ALA A 248 -26.00 10.03 -54.65
C ALA A 248 -26.73 11.38 -54.72
N ALA A 249 -26.51 12.28 -53.75
CA ALA A 249 -27.12 13.60 -53.79
C ALA A 249 -26.75 14.39 -55.07
N ARG A 250 -25.45 14.34 -55.45
CA ARG A 250 -24.99 14.99 -56.72
C ARG A 250 -25.58 14.34 -57.99
N ASP A 251 -25.67 13.00 -58.02
CA ASP A 251 -26.21 12.29 -59.16
C ASP A 251 -27.71 12.53 -59.30
N VAL A 252 -28.44 12.63 -58.17
CA VAL A 252 -29.85 13.01 -58.12
C VAL A 252 -30.07 14.43 -58.66
N GLU A 253 -29.25 15.41 -58.19
CA GLU A 253 -29.30 16.81 -58.68
C GLU A 253 -29.01 16.92 -60.19
N ALA A 254 -28.19 16.01 -60.72
CA ALA A 254 -27.80 15.97 -62.13
C ALA A 254 -28.68 15.06 -62.95
N ASP A 255 -29.80 14.56 -62.43
CA ASP A 255 -30.73 13.59 -63.05
C ASP A 255 -30.00 12.33 -63.57
N LYS A 256 -28.98 11.85 -62.92
CA LYS A 256 -28.19 10.65 -63.25
C LYS A 256 -28.68 9.43 -62.54
N PRO A 257 -28.53 8.22 -63.12
CA PRO A 257 -28.80 6.99 -62.36
C PRO A 257 -27.78 6.78 -61.20
N LEU A 258 -28.29 6.36 -60.05
CA LEU A 258 -27.46 6.06 -58.92
C LEU A 258 -26.72 4.74 -59.12
N GLU A 259 -25.41 4.73 -58.72
CA GLU A 259 -24.60 3.51 -58.76
C GLU A 259 -25.04 2.54 -57.64
N VAL A 260 -25.46 1.32 -58.01
CA VAL A 260 -25.95 0.30 -57.08
C VAL A 260 -24.77 -0.45 -56.43
N LYS A 261 -23.90 0.28 -55.69
CA LYS A 261 -22.74 -0.24 -54.95
C LYS A 261 -22.76 0.23 -53.51
N GLY A 262 -22.04 -0.45 -52.59
CA GLY A 262 -21.94 -0.06 -51.18
C GLY A 262 -22.81 -0.91 -50.23
N ALA A 263 -23.24 -0.33 -49.10
CA ALA A 263 -24.05 -0.99 -48.09
C ALA A 263 -25.41 -1.44 -48.60
N LYS A 264 -25.98 -2.47 -47.99
CA LYS A 264 -27.28 -3.04 -48.40
C LYS A 264 -28.38 -1.99 -48.41
N GLU A 265 -28.42 -1.13 -47.42
CA GLU A 265 -29.38 -0.05 -47.26
C GLU A 265 -29.26 0.97 -48.40
N TYR A 266 -28.05 1.42 -48.70
CA TYR A 266 -27.79 2.34 -49.82
C TYR A 266 -28.20 1.73 -51.15
N ARG A 267 -27.86 0.46 -51.43
CA ARG A 267 -28.26 -0.24 -52.67
C ARG A 267 -29.78 -0.36 -52.83
N ALA A 268 -30.51 -0.49 -51.71
CA ALA A 268 -31.98 -0.50 -51.78
C ALA A 268 -32.54 0.85 -52.23
N VAL A 269 -32.00 1.96 -51.66
CA VAL A 269 -32.36 3.32 -52.05
C VAL A 269 -32.00 3.61 -53.50
N ALA A 270 -30.79 3.26 -53.95
CA ALA A 270 -30.35 3.46 -55.34
C ALA A 270 -31.23 2.72 -56.36
N ARG A 271 -31.61 1.49 -56.04
CA ARG A 271 -32.56 0.72 -56.91
C ARG A 271 -33.94 1.34 -56.95
N ALA A 272 -34.45 1.80 -55.81
CA ALA A 272 -35.76 2.43 -55.75
C ALA A 272 -35.81 3.75 -56.55
N TYR A 273 -34.78 4.57 -56.43
CA TYR A 273 -34.61 5.82 -57.14
C TYR A 273 -34.51 5.55 -58.69
N ASN A 274 -33.63 4.65 -59.12
CA ASN A 274 -33.42 4.36 -60.51
C ASN A 274 -34.73 3.82 -61.17
N LYS A 275 -35.45 2.98 -60.43
CA LYS A 275 -36.78 2.51 -60.92
C LYS A 275 -37.75 3.65 -61.06
N LEU A 276 -37.88 4.53 -60.08
CA LEU A 276 -38.77 5.69 -60.13
C LEU A 276 -38.42 6.62 -61.31
N ARG A 277 -37.12 6.85 -61.54
CA ARG A 277 -36.63 7.66 -62.64
C ARG A 277 -36.97 7.02 -64.02
N ASP A 278 -36.72 5.71 -64.12
CA ASP A 278 -37.04 4.97 -65.40
C ASP A 278 -38.55 4.98 -65.67
N ASP A 279 -39.40 4.83 -64.62
CA ASP A 279 -40.87 4.93 -64.77
C ASP A 279 -41.27 6.35 -65.18
N LEU A 280 -40.70 7.42 -64.70
CA LEU A 280 -41.01 8.80 -65.10
C LEU A 280 -40.55 9.14 -66.51
N ASN A 281 -39.39 8.67 -66.95
CA ASN A 281 -38.88 8.89 -68.30
C ASN A 281 -39.67 8.09 -69.35
N GLY A 282 -40.20 6.90 -69.01
CA GLY A 282 -41.03 6.11 -69.88
C GLY A 282 -42.42 6.71 -70.14
N TYR A 283 -43.00 7.47 -69.21
CA TYR A 283 -44.22 8.22 -69.38
C TYR A 283 -44.10 9.43 -70.36
N GLY A 284 -42.86 9.97 -70.49
CA GLY A 284 -42.60 11.11 -71.40
C GLY A 284 -42.41 10.70 -72.86
N GLU A 285 -42.11 9.43 -73.16
CA GLU A 285 -41.97 8.94 -74.55
C GLU A 285 -43.31 8.47 -75.19
N ASP A 286 -44.35 8.25 -74.38
CA ASP A 286 -45.68 7.85 -74.88
C ASP A 286 -46.60 9.06 -75.21
N GLU A 287 -46.16 10.34 -74.97
CA GLU A 287 -46.93 11.57 -75.26
C GLU A 287 -46.39 12.37 -76.48
N GLU A 288 -45.35 11.92 -77.21
CA GLU A 288 -44.91 12.49 -78.48
C GLU A 288 -45.39 11.59 -79.66
#